data_be3d0bc8ebe98f1f484a933f2fc3ee66
#
_entry.id   be3d0bc8ebe98f1f484a933f2fc3ee66
#
_cell.length_a   1.000
_cell.length_b   1.000
_cell.length_c   1.000
_cell.angle_alpha   90.00
_cell.angle_beta   90.00
_cell.angle_gamma   90.00
#
_symmetry.space_group_name_H-M   'P 1'
#
loop_
_entity.id
_entity.type
_entity.pdbx_description
1 polymer ?
#
loop_
_entity_poly.entity_id
_entity_poly.type
_entity_poly.pdbx_seq_one_letter_code
_entity_poly.pdbx_strand_id
1 'polypeptide(L)'
;LNITNSPKITFNNPLNSSALSTEETVEQIRQNAPKMFSSQLRLVTEGDYQSFLQKNLANVVSSTKVVSNDSYINEYIQYFYDICVDPNKVNRVIINQVNFADSCDFNNINVFVVPKFKITEDKSYPPFLSNSFKNYIVTQTQDRKMLSNTVVPRDPIYMAFGLGIGDAADLTLDILDQTKLYAVRETNNKINKTTLKTRIGSLIKKFFNPDDNVLGGNLKLINLANDILSLEGIKRIETRNETTGEIFTGGVSFLSFNPQYPESDIELVNQDKTLPFFKFPYLYSPLSVADRIVITDE
;
A
#
# COMPACT_ATOMS: atom_id res chain seq x y z
N LEU A 1 -9.32 45.65 -38.74
CA LEU A 1 -9.03 44.25 -38.45
C LEU A 1 -9.24 44.03 -36.93
N ASN A 2 -10.44 43.59 -36.55
CA ASN A 2 -10.72 43.19 -35.18
C ASN A 2 -10.14 41.79 -34.94
N ILE A 3 -9.03 41.68 -34.23
CA ILE A 3 -8.46 40.40 -33.77
C ILE A 3 -9.15 40.08 -32.44
N THR A 4 -10.33 39.49 -32.49
CA THR A 4 -11.11 39.09 -31.30
C THR A 4 -10.95 37.62 -30.90
N ASN A 5 -10.00 36.89 -31.50
CA ASN A 5 -9.74 35.49 -31.13
C ASN A 5 -8.24 35.26 -30.91
N SER A 6 -7.69 35.81 -29.84
CA SER A 6 -6.42 35.33 -29.34
C SER A 6 -6.65 33.92 -28.74
N PRO A 7 -5.90 32.91 -29.16
CA PRO A 7 -5.99 31.58 -28.52
C PRO A 7 -5.64 31.73 -27.04
N LYS A 8 -6.57 31.36 -26.17
CA LYS A 8 -6.36 31.37 -24.72
C LYS A 8 -5.45 30.20 -24.37
N ILE A 9 -4.15 30.47 -24.26
CA ILE A 9 -3.19 29.46 -23.81
C ILE A 9 -3.36 29.35 -22.30
N THR A 10 -3.97 28.28 -21.85
CA THR A 10 -4.03 27.95 -20.44
C THR A 10 -2.83 27.06 -20.10
N PHE A 11 -1.93 27.58 -19.28
CA PHE A 11 -0.87 26.77 -18.67
C PHE A 11 -1.47 26.05 -17.48
N ASN A 12 -1.64 24.75 -17.60
CA ASN A 12 -1.93 23.89 -16.47
C ASN A 12 -0.61 23.25 -16.02
N ASN A 13 -0.11 23.63 -14.86
CA ASN A 13 1.02 22.99 -14.24
C ASN A 13 0.48 21.93 -13.27
N PRO A 14 0.34 20.66 -13.70
CA PRO A 14 -0.23 19.60 -12.86
C PRO A 14 0.69 19.18 -11.70
N LEU A 15 1.92 19.65 -11.73
CA LEU A 15 2.90 19.40 -10.68
C LEU A 15 3.06 20.67 -9.85
N ASN A 16 2.77 20.59 -8.56
CA ASN A 16 3.20 21.62 -7.62
C ASN A 16 4.71 21.81 -7.80
N SER A 17 5.17 23.07 -7.75
CA SER A 17 6.60 23.35 -7.85
C SER A 17 7.35 22.47 -6.85
N SER A 18 8.29 21.66 -7.33
CA SER A 18 9.13 20.77 -6.50
C SER A 18 10.08 21.53 -5.55
N ALA A 19 10.02 22.84 -5.53
CA ALA A 19 10.89 23.72 -4.75
C ALA A 19 10.57 23.75 -3.24
N LEU A 20 9.46 23.13 -2.81
CA LEU A 20 9.08 23.05 -1.40
C LEU A 20 8.99 21.56 -0.98
N SER A 21 10.12 20.86 -1.00
CA SER A 21 10.25 19.68 -0.17
C SER A 21 10.30 20.14 1.30
N THR A 22 9.50 19.52 2.16
CA THR A 22 9.69 19.66 3.60
C THR A 22 11.15 19.34 3.93
N GLU A 23 11.76 20.08 4.84
CA GLU A 23 13.12 19.81 5.29
C GLU A 23 13.23 18.35 5.74
N GLU A 24 14.29 17.67 5.29
CA GLU A 24 14.58 16.31 5.75
C GLU A 24 14.83 16.32 7.25
N THR A 25 14.24 15.39 7.96
CA THR A 25 14.56 15.19 9.38
C THR A 25 16.00 14.70 9.55
N VAL A 26 16.61 14.94 10.70
CA VAL A 26 17.98 14.50 11.00
C VAL A 26 18.14 12.98 10.80
N GLU A 27 17.10 12.22 11.11
CA GLU A 27 17.08 10.77 10.95
C GLU A 27 17.08 10.36 9.47
N GLN A 28 16.30 11.07 8.64
CA GLN A 28 16.29 10.88 7.19
C GLN A 28 17.65 11.25 6.56
N ILE A 29 18.26 12.33 7.02
CA ILE A 29 19.62 12.72 6.58
C ILE A 29 20.65 11.64 6.95
N ARG A 30 20.62 11.11 8.16
CA ARG A 30 21.51 10.02 8.59
C ARG A 30 21.38 8.77 7.72
N GLN A 31 20.17 8.43 7.29
CA GLN A 31 19.92 7.26 6.45
C GLN A 31 20.28 7.50 4.97
N ASN A 32 20.00 8.71 4.47
CA ASN A 32 20.13 9.02 3.06
C ASN A 32 21.52 9.54 2.66
N ALA A 33 22.18 10.33 3.53
CA ALA A 33 23.47 10.95 3.20
C ALA A 33 24.57 9.93 2.84
N PRO A 34 24.79 8.82 3.59
CA PRO A 34 25.79 7.83 3.22
C PRO A 34 25.52 7.19 1.86
N LYS A 35 24.26 6.90 1.53
CA LYS A 35 23.84 6.30 0.26
C LYS A 35 24.05 7.26 -0.90
N MET A 36 23.68 8.53 -0.71
CA MET A 36 23.87 9.58 -1.71
C MET A 36 25.37 9.86 -1.98
N PHE A 37 26.18 9.81 -0.94
CA PHE A 37 27.64 10.00 -1.08
C PHE A 37 28.29 8.82 -1.79
N SER A 38 27.93 7.58 -1.43
CA SER A 38 28.47 6.37 -2.06
C SER A 38 28.12 6.24 -3.53
N SER A 39 26.91 6.62 -3.92
CA SER A 39 26.44 6.54 -5.30
C SER A 39 27.06 7.59 -6.23
N GLN A 40 27.66 8.66 -5.69
CA GLN A 40 28.17 9.80 -6.48
C GLN A 40 27.17 10.32 -7.52
N LEU A 41 25.87 10.26 -7.20
CA LEU A 41 24.75 10.59 -8.07
C LEU A 41 24.60 9.67 -9.30
N ARG A 42 25.27 8.53 -9.33
CA ARG A 42 25.05 7.50 -10.34
C ARG A 42 24.00 6.50 -9.83
N LEU A 43 23.16 6.02 -10.73
CA LEU A 43 22.15 5.03 -10.42
C LEU A 43 22.65 3.66 -10.91
N VAL A 44 23.24 2.90 -10.01
CA VAL A 44 23.86 1.59 -10.30
C VAL A 44 23.11 0.47 -9.59
N THR A 45 22.86 0.63 -8.29
CA THR A 45 22.19 -0.36 -7.47
C THR A 45 20.69 -0.03 -7.28
N GLU A 46 19.87 -1.04 -6.95
CA GLU A 46 18.47 -0.84 -6.60
C GLU A 46 18.29 0.23 -5.50
N GLY A 47 19.19 0.20 -4.51
CA GLY A 47 19.21 1.18 -3.41
C GLY A 47 19.48 2.62 -3.87
N ASP A 48 20.33 2.82 -4.90
CA ASP A 48 20.61 4.14 -5.47
C ASP A 48 19.35 4.71 -6.13
N TYR A 49 18.68 3.90 -6.96
CA TYR A 49 17.42 4.29 -7.59
C TYR A 49 16.34 4.60 -6.55
N GLN A 50 16.18 3.74 -5.55
CA GLN A 50 15.19 3.92 -4.50
C GLN A 50 15.43 5.21 -3.71
N SER A 51 16.67 5.45 -3.27
CA SER A 51 17.04 6.65 -2.51
C SER A 51 16.88 7.93 -3.34
N PHE A 52 17.26 7.87 -4.63
CA PHE A 52 17.10 8.99 -5.56
C PHE A 52 15.63 9.35 -5.76
N LEU A 53 14.78 8.35 -6.01
CA LEU A 53 13.36 8.56 -6.24
C LEU A 53 12.64 9.05 -4.99
N GLN A 54 12.92 8.45 -3.83
CA GLN A 54 12.35 8.89 -2.55
C GLN A 54 12.69 10.35 -2.24
N LYS A 55 13.93 10.78 -2.50
CA LYS A 55 14.34 12.16 -2.28
C LYS A 55 13.67 13.13 -3.25
N ASN A 56 13.75 12.84 -4.55
CA ASN A 56 13.28 13.79 -5.56
C ASN A 56 11.76 13.81 -5.70
N LEU A 57 11.05 12.77 -5.31
CA LEU A 57 9.61 12.62 -5.45
C LEU A 57 8.86 12.58 -4.12
N ALA A 58 9.52 12.92 -3.01
CA ALA A 58 8.98 12.87 -1.66
C ALA A 58 7.63 13.59 -1.49
N ASN A 59 7.36 14.62 -2.30
CA ASN A 59 6.13 15.39 -2.23
C ASN A 59 4.92 14.68 -2.85
N VAL A 60 5.15 13.79 -3.82
CA VAL A 60 4.10 13.16 -4.63
C VAL A 60 3.99 11.66 -4.33
N VAL A 61 5.08 11.06 -3.88
CA VAL A 61 5.21 9.63 -3.68
C VAL A 61 5.28 9.31 -2.19
N SER A 62 4.48 8.35 -1.77
CA SER A 62 4.49 7.82 -0.40
C SER A 62 5.55 6.73 -0.26
N SER A 63 5.59 5.80 -1.19
CA SER A 63 6.52 4.67 -1.14
C SER A 63 7.04 4.30 -2.53
N THR A 64 8.31 3.92 -2.59
CA THR A 64 8.93 3.36 -3.80
C THR A 64 9.66 2.07 -3.49
N LYS A 65 9.59 1.12 -4.40
CA LYS A 65 10.39 -0.09 -4.36
C LYS A 65 10.99 -0.34 -5.74
N VAL A 66 12.29 -0.53 -5.77
CA VAL A 66 13.04 -0.80 -7.00
C VAL A 66 13.51 -2.24 -6.95
N VAL A 67 13.29 -2.96 -8.03
CA VAL A 67 13.68 -4.37 -8.15
C VAL A 67 14.26 -4.64 -9.51
N SER A 68 15.16 -5.62 -9.57
CA SER A 68 15.71 -6.15 -10.80
C SER A 68 14.64 -6.88 -11.62
N ASN A 69 14.92 -7.12 -12.89
CA ASN A 69 14.01 -7.85 -13.76
C ASN A 69 13.82 -9.31 -13.30
N ASP A 70 14.84 -9.91 -12.72
CA ASP A 70 14.75 -11.26 -12.17
C ASP A 70 13.72 -11.37 -11.03
N SER A 71 13.82 -10.49 -10.04
CA SER A 71 12.83 -10.44 -8.94
C SER A 71 11.43 -10.11 -9.43
N TYR A 72 11.31 -9.24 -10.44
CA TYR A 72 10.04 -8.90 -11.06
C TYR A 72 9.37 -10.11 -11.72
N ILE A 73 10.13 -10.90 -12.46
CA ILE A 73 9.61 -12.11 -13.13
C ILE A 73 9.26 -13.17 -12.11
N ASN A 74 10.17 -13.45 -11.18
CA ASN A 74 10.03 -14.56 -10.25
C ASN A 74 8.87 -14.37 -9.23
N GLU A 75 8.59 -13.14 -8.81
CA GLU A 75 7.58 -12.90 -7.78
C GLU A 75 6.33 -12.22 -8.32
N TYR A 76 6.47 -11.12 -9.09
CA TYR A 76 5.33 -10.33 -9.54
C TYR A 76 4.53 -11.02 -10.63
N ILE A 77 5.20 -11.56 -11.66
CA ILE A 77 4.52 -12.28 -12.74
C ILE A 77 3.97 -13.60 -12.20
N GLN A 78 4.73 -14.31 -11.35
CA GLN A 78 4.26 -15.56 -10.75
C GLN A 78 2.99 -15.36 -9.93
N TYR A 79 2.89 -14.27 -9.17
CA TYR A 79 1.67 -13.93 -8.43
C TYR A 79 0.41 -13.95 -9.32
N PHE A 80 0.45 -13.36 -10.52
CA PHE A 80 -0.71 -13.35 -11.42
C PHE A 80 -1.08 -14.75 -11.93
N TYR A 81 -0.08 -15.61 -12.10
CA TYR A 81 -0.36 -17.01 -12.46
C TYR A 81 -1.01 -17.78 -11.31
N ASP A 82 -0.54 -17.57 -10.11
CA ASP A 82 -1.05 -18.27 -8.91
C ASP A 82 -2.52 -17.92 -8.63
N ILE A 83 -2.92 -16.67 -8.86
CA ILE A 83 -4.33 -16.25 -8.77
C ILE A 83 -5.15 -16.51 -10.03
N CYS A 84 -4.62 -17.29 -10.98
CA CYS A 84 -5.28 -17.63 -12.25
C CYS A 84 -5.66 -16.42 -13.13
N VAL A 85 -5.04 -15.28 -12.93
CA VAL A 85 -5.21 -14.08 -13.76
C VAL A 85 -4.09 -14.03 -14.78
N ASP A 86 -4.47 -13.98 -16.07
CA ASP A 86 -3.52 -13.72 -17.14
C ASP A 86 -3.40 -12.20 -17.35
N PRO A 87 -2.28 -11.58 -17.01
CA PRO A 87 -2.08 -10.15 -17.22
C PRO A 87 -2.14 -9.75 -18.70
N ASN A 88 -1.96 -10.72 -19.60
CA ASN A 88 -2.11 -10.56 -21.05
C ASN A 88 -2.98 -11.71 -21.59
N LYS A 89 -4.21 -11.46 -21.91
CA LYS A 89 -5.21 -12.47 -22.37
C LYS A 89 -4.80 -13.28 -23.59
N VAL A 90 -3.67 -13.01 -24.22
CA VAL A 90 -3.27 -13.64 -25.47
C VAL A 90 -1.95 -14.42 -25.27
N ASN A 91 -2.05 -15.73 -25.13
CA ASN A 91 -0.93 -16.68 -25.14
C ASN A 91 0.14 -16.51 -24.05
N ARG A 92 -0.19 -16.86 -22.84
CA ARG A 92 0.67 -16.97 -21.65
C ARG A 92 2.09 -17.47 -21.89
N VAL A 93 2.21 -18.56 -22.60
CA VAL A 93 3.50 -19.25 -22.84
C VAL A 93 4.38 -18.46 -23.77
N ILE A 94 3.79 -17.86 -24.80
CA ILE A 94 4.53 -17.12 -25.83
C ILE A 94 5.05 -15.81 -25.26
N ILE A 95 4.24 -15.09 -24.47
CA ILE A 95 4.65 -13.83 -23.87
C ILE A 95 5.77 -14.04 -22.85
N ASN A 96 5.70 -15.09 -22.05
CA ASN A 96 6.80 -15.43 -21.17
C ASN A 96 8.06 -15.79 -21.94
N GLN A 97 7.95 -16.60 -22.98
CA GLN A 97 9.08 -16.96 -23.81
C GLN A 97 9.67 -15.75 -24.54
N VAL A 98 8.83 -14.82 -25.01
CA VAL A 98 9.28 -13.59 -25.66
C VAL A 98 9.89 -12.63 -24.63
N ASN A 99 9.32 -12.47 -23.46
CA ASN A 99 9.91 -11.64 -22.40
C ASN A 99 11.23 -12.22 -21.88
N PHE A 100 11.36 -13.54 -21.87
CA PHE A 100 12.63 -14.21 -21.53
C PHE A 100 13.63 -14.25 -22.72
N ALA A 101 13.15 -14.31 -23.95
CA ALA A 101 13.99 -14.38 -25.12
C ALA A 101 14.48 -13.02 -25.61
N ASP A 102 13.71 -11.95 -25.32
CA ASP A 102 14.17 -10.57 -25.54
C ASP A 102 15.23 -10.24 -24.51
N SER A 103 16.48 -10.49 -24.90
CA SER A 103 17.65 -10.20 -24.06
C SER A 103 17.75 -8.75 -23.61
N CYS A 104 16.98 -7.85 -24.21
CA CYS A 104 16.88 -6.45 -23.81
C CYS A 104 16.17 -6.26 -22.46
N ASP A 105 15.34 -7.20 -22.03
CA ASP A 105 14.57 -7.06 -20.78
C ASP A 105 15.39 -7.41 -19.52
N PHE A 106 16.50 -8.10 -19.64
CA PHE A 106 17.38 -8.40 -18.49
C PHE A 106 17.91 -7.14 -17.80
N ASN A 107 18.03 -6.05 -18.52
CA ASN A 107 18.53 -4.78 -18.02
C ASN A 107 17.41 -3.86 -17.52
N ASN A 108 16.18 -4.34 -17.44
CA ASN A 108 15.06 -3.58 -16.93
C ASN A 108 15.15 -3.43 -15.40
N ILE A 109 14.98 -2.20 -14.95
CA ILE A 109 14.84 -1.86 -13.55
C ILE A 109 13.39 -1.49 -13.33
N ASN A 110 12.66 -2.36 -12.63
CA ASN A 110 11.25 -2.16 -12.37
C ASN A 110 11.07 -1.32 -11.10
N VAL A 111 10.36 -0.21 -11.24
CA VAL A 111 10.14 0.77 -10.18
C VAL A 111 8.67 0.77 -9.81
N PHE A 112 8.34 0.18 -8.67
CA PHE A 112 7.00 0.24 -8.10
C PHE A 112 6.84 1.52 -7.31
N VAL A 113 5.77 2.25 -7.55
CA VAL A 113 5.57 3.57 -6.97
C VAL A 113 4.14 3.72 -6.45
N VAL A 114 4.02 4.09 -5.19
CA VAL A 114 2.76 4.44 -4.53
C VAL A 114 2.67 5.96 -4.45
N PRO A 115 1.68 6.60 -5.08
CA PRO A 115 1.47 8.03 -4.91
C PRO A 115 1.03 8.34 -3.47
N LYS A 116 1.21 9.58 -3.04
CA LYS A 116 0.57 10.06 -1.80
C LYS A 116 -0.93 10.13 -2.01
N PHE A 117 -1.68 9.51 -1.12
CA PHE A 117 -3.13 9.53 -1.16
C PHE A 117 -3.73 9.55 0.24
N LYS A 118 -4.97 9.97 0.32
CA LYS A 118 -5.80 9.84 1.52
C LYS A 118 -7.07 9.11 1.12
N ILE A 119 -7.42 8.10 1.88
CA ILE A 119 -8.69 7.41 1.69
C ILE A 119 -9.74 8.17 2.50
N THR A 120 -10.65 8.82 1.80
CA THR A 120 -11.71 9.65 2.38
C THR A 120 -13.06 8.96 2.42
N GLU A 121 -13.21 7.88 1.67
CA GLU A 121 -14.46 7.14 1.53
C GLU A 121 -14.21 5.65 1.77
N ASP A 122 -15.23 4.97 2.29
CA ASP A 122 -15.20 3.51 2.40
C ASP A 122 -15.28 2.87 1.02
N LYS A 123 -14.68 1.70 0.87
CA LYS A 123 -14.61 0.93 -0.37
C LYS A 123 -13.90 1.66 -1.52
N SER A 124 -13.18 2.75 -1.25
CA SER A 124 -12.42 3.44 -2.28
C SER A 124 -11.14 2.69 -2.62
N TYR A 125 -10.74 2.78 -3.88
CA TYR A 125 -9.50 2.22 -4.37
C TYR A 125 -8.42 3.31 -4.40
N PRO A 126 -7.20 3.04 -3.89
CA PRO A 126 -6.13 4.02 -3.96
C PRO A 126 -5.76 4.36 -5.41
N PRO A 127 -5.37 5.62 -5.70
CA PRO A 127 -5.03 6.04 -7.04
C PRO A 127 -3.73 5.43 -7.53
N PHE A 128 -3.63 5.23 -8.84
CA PHE A 128 -2.37 4.93 -9.52
C PHE A 128 -1.70 6.21 -10.03
N LEU A 129 -0.40 6.11 -10.30
CA LEU A 129 0.32 7.18 -10.96
C LEU A 129 -0.15 7.37 -12.40
N SER A 130 -0.31 8.63 -12.81
CA SER A 130 -0.60 8.96 -14.20
C SER A 130 0.58 8.56 -15.11
N ASN A 131 0.27 8.24 -16.37
CA ASN A 131 1.31 7.95 -17.38
C ASN A 131 2.30 9.11 -17.58
N SER A 132 1.83 10.35 -17.47
CA SER A 132 2.70 11.54 -17.54
C SER A 132 3.72 11.54 -16.41
N PHE A 133 3.32 11.14 -15.20
CA PHE A 133 4.23 11.08 -14.07
C PHE A 133 5.20 9.88 -14.17
N LYS A 134 4.74 8.75 -14.70
CA LYS A 134 5.61 7.60 -14.99
C LYS A 134 6.71 8.00 -15.99
N ASN A 135 6.35 8.73 -17.05
CA ASN A 135 7.32 9.27 -18.01
C ASN A 135 8.28 10.27 -17.37
N TYR A 136 7.80 11.09 -16.42
CA TYR A 136 8.66 11.99 -15.65
C TYR A 136 9.71 11.24 -14.84
N ILE A 137 9.37 10.13 -14.19
CA ILE A 137 10.33 9.26 -13.48
C ILE A 137 11.41 8.77 -14.44
N VAL A 138 11.03 8.28 -15.61
CA VAL A 138 11.98 7.82 -16.64
C VAL A 138 12.94 8.94 -17.04
N THR A 139 12.40 10.13 -17.31
CA THR A 139 13.21 11.29 -17.71
C THR A 139 14.19 11.72 -16.61
N GLN A 140 13.76 11.75 -15.35
CA GLN A 140 14.63 12.15 -14.23
C GLN A 140 15.78 11.16 -13.96
N THR A 141 15.61 9.92 -14.35
CA THR A 141 16.65 8.89 -14.18
C THR A 141 17.58 8.78 -15.38
N GLN A 142 17.20 9.35 -16.54
CA GLN A 142 17.87 9.11 -17.82
C GLN A 142 19.36 9.47 -17.82
N ASP A 143 19.72 10.61 -17.26
CA ASP A 143 21.09 11.13 -17.30
C ASP A 143 22.00 10.49 -16.23
N ARG A 144 21.44 9.66 -15.35
CA ARG A 144 22.14 9.11 -14.18
C ARG A 144 22.23 7.59 -14.20
N LYS A 145 21.37 6.94 -14.95
CA LYS A 145 21.33 5.48 -15.09
C LYS A 145 22.47 4.95 -15.94
N MET A 146 22.78 3.68 -15.82
CA MET A 146 23.68 3.00 -16.77
C MET A 146 23.04 2.98 -18.16
N LEU A 147 23.86 3.12 -19.21
CA LEU A 147 23.41 3.18 -20.59
C LEU A 147 22.56 1.96 -21.01
N SER A 148 22.92 0.79 -20.51
CA SER A 148 22.22 -0.46 -20.79
C SER A 148 20.89 -0.63 -20.05
N ASN A 149 20.66 0.14 -18.97
CA ASN A 149 19.50 -0.06 -18.12
C ASN A 149 18.30 0.72 -18.63
N THR A 150 17.12 0.08 -18.56
CA THR A 150 15.83 0.70 -18.85
C THR A 150 15.02 0.77 -17.56
N VAL A 151 14.58 1.96 -17.20
CA VAL A 151 13.72 2.18 -16.02
C VAL A 151 12.26 2.03 -16.44
N VAL A 152 11.56 1.10 -15.78
CA VAL A 152 10.17 0.77 -16.08
C VAL A 152 9.31 1.04 -14.84
N PRO A 153 8.58 2.16 -14.78
CA PRO A 153 7.65 2.42 -13.70
C PRO A 153 6.46 1.45 -13.72
N ARG A 154 6.16 0.83 -12.57
CA ARG A 154 5.09 -0.15 -12.38
C ARG A 154 4.09 0.33 -11.33
N ASP A 155 2.84 -0.07 -11.49
CA ASP A 155 1.82 0.13 -10.48
C ASP A 155 1.92 -0.94 -9.40
N PRO A 156 1.71 -0.59 -8.12
CA PRO A 156 1.66 -1.55 -7.04
C PRO A 156 0.35 -2.34 -7.08
N ILE A 157 0.31 -3.48 -6.40
CA ILE A 157 -0.92 -4.16 -6.07
C ILE A 157 -1.37 -3.67 -4.69
N TYR A 158 -2.55 -3.05 -4.65
CA TYR A 158 -3.13 -2.62 -3.39
C TYR A 158 -3.85 -3.77 -2.71
N MET A 159 -3.42 -4.08 -1.48
CA MET A 159 -4.09 -5.06 -0.64
C MET A 159 -5.01 -4.34 0.35
N ALA A 160 -6.29 -4.57 0.21
CA ALA A 160 -7.30 -4.06 1.11
C ALA A 160 -7.32 -4.88 2.41
N PHE A 161 -7.37 -4.21 3.54
CA PHE A 161 -7.53 -4.81 4.86
C PHE A 161 -8.82 -4.31 5.51
N GLY A 162 -9.66 -5.22 5.97
CA GLY A 162 -10.92 -4.89 6.61
C GLY A 162 -11.22 -5.73 7.84
N LEU A 163 -11.85 -5.10 8.84
CA LEU A 163 -12.46 -5.77 10.01
C LEU A 163 -13.89 -6.20 9.66
N GLY A 164 -14.04 -7.11 8.73
CA GLY A 164 -15.33 -7.38 8.14
C GLY A 164 -15.71 -6.33 7.09
N ILE A 165 -16.32 -6.74 6.02
CA ILE A 165 -16.76 -5.90 4.92
C ILE A 165 -18.27 -5.93 4.86
N GLY A 166 -18.89 -4.77 5.07
CA GLY A 166 -20.33 -4.67 5.14
C GLY A 166 -20.96 -4.51 3.78
N ASP A 167 -21.12 -5.56 3.06
CA ASP A 167 -22.08 -5.87 2.00
C ASP A 167 -21.61 -7.10 1.24
N ALA A 168 -22.12 -8.25 1.63
CA ALA A 168 -21.88 -9.52 0.95
C ALA A 168 -22.29 -9.51 -0.54
N ALA A 169 -23.07 -8.52 -0.94
CA ALA A 169 -23.52 -8.38 -2.33
C ALA A 169 -22.39 -8.01 -3.32
N ASP A 170 -21.33 -7.35 -2.85
CA ASP A 170 -20.22 -6.91 -3.71
C ASP A 170 -19.03 -7.90 -3.72
N LEU A 171 -18.96 -8.74 -2.70
CA LEU A 171 -17.95 -9.77 -2.57
C LEU A 171 -18.69 -11.04 -2.19
N THR A 172 -18.62 -12.07 -2.99
CA THR A 172 -19.22 -13.38 -2.75
C THR A 172 -18.73 -14.10 -1.47
N LEU A 173 -18.39 -13.33 -0.45
CA LEU A 173 -17.71 -13.76 0.76
C LEU A 173 -18.57 -13.50 1.98
N ASP A 174 -19.51 -14.40 2.22
CA ASP A 174 -20.37 -14.44 3.41
C ASP A 174 -19.61 -14.34 4.74
N ILE A 175 -18.30 -14.66 4.73
CA ILE A 175 -17.43 -14.66 5.91
C ILE A 175 -17.04 -13.24 6.34
N LEU A 176 -17.00 -12.29 5.40
CA LEU A 176 -16.46 -10.94 5.63
C LEU A 176 -17.38 -10.02 6.43
N ASP A 177 -18.68 -10.16 6.23
CA ASP A 177 -19.67 -9.32 6.90
C ASP A 177 -19.86 -9.64 8.37
N GLN A 178 -19.37 -10.78 8.78
CA GLN A 178 -19.67 -11.35 10.08
C GLN A 178 -18.51 -11.22 11.08
N THR A 179 -17.35 -10.71 10.62
CA THR A 179 -16.18 -10.59 11.48
C THR A 179 -16.12 -9.24 12.16
N LYS A 180 -16.09 -9.22 13.49
CA LYS A 180 -15.97 -8.03 14.31
C LYS A 180 -14.87 -8.15 15.34
N LEU A 181 -14.29 -7.02 15.72
CA LEU A 181 -13.34 -6.91 16.83
C LEU A 181 -14.12 -6.67 18.14
N TYR A 182 -14.01 -7.59 19.06
CA TYR A 182 -14.55 -7.48 20.40
C TYR A 182 -13.46 -6.99 21.35
N ALA A 183 -13.76 -5.93 22.09
CA ALA A 183 -12.91 -5.48 23.18
C ALA A 183 -13.69 -5.57 24.50
N VAL A 184 -13.17 -6.34 25.43
CA VAL A 184 -13.77 -6.52 26.75
C VAL A 184 -13.26 -5.41 27.67
N ARG A 185 -14.20 -4.63 28.21
CA ARG A 185 -13.92 -3.53 29.12
C ARG A 185 -13.92 -4.02 30.57
N GLU A 186 -13.02 -3.46 31.37
CA GLU A 186 -13.01 -3.68 32.82
C GLU A 186 -14.31 -3.14 33.46
N THR A 187 -14.88 -3.90 34.38
CA THR A 187 -16.18 -3.61 35.02
C THR A 187 -16.22 -2.23 35.72
N ASN A 188 -15.09 -1.75 36.23
CA ASN A 188 -15.01 -0.49 36.96
C ASN A 188 -14.58 0.70 36.10
N ASN A 189 -14.47 0.56 34.78
CA ASN A 189 -14.02 1.62 33.93
C ASN A 189 -15.14 2.63 33.64
N LYS A 190 -14.85 3.93 33.90
CA LYS A 190 -15.76 5.04 33.65
C LYS A 190 -15.77 5.56 32.21
N ILE A 191 -14.87 5.05 31.34
CA ILE A 191 -14.77 5.53 29.97
C ILE A 191 -15.96 5.01 29.16
N ASN A 192 -16.58 5.90 28.39
CA ASN A 192 -17.72 5.54 27.54
C ASN A 192 -17.30 4.57 26.43
N LYS A 193 -18.15 3.58 26.15
CA LYS A 193 -17.97 2.60 25.07
C LYS A 193 -17.71 3.26 23.70
N THR A 194 -18.43 4.32 23.41
CA THR A 194 -18.26 5.09 22.17
C THR A 194 -16.85 5.70 22.06
N THR A 195 -16.33 6.24 23.17
CA THR A 195 -14.97 6.79 23.22
C THR A 195 -13.92 5.71 23.00
N LEU A 196 -14.10 4.52 23.60
CA LEU A 196 -13.21 3.39 23.37
C LEU A 196 -13.23 2.92 21.92
N LYS A 197 -14.42 2.78 21.30
CA LYS A 197 -14.55 2.47 19.89
C LYS A 197 -13.78 3.45 19.00
N THR A 198 -13.94 4.75 19.26
CA THR A 198 -13.25 5.79 18.49
C THR A 198 -11.73 5.72 18.68
N ARG A 199 -11.25 5.47 19.90
CA ARG A 199 -9.81 5.32 20.17
C ARG A 199 -9.21 4.10 19.45
N ILE A 200 -9.87 2.94 19.54
CA ILE A 200 -9.44 1.71 18.83
C ILE A 200 -9.46 1.96 17.31
N GLY A 201 -10.54 2.53 16.79
CA GLY A 201 -10.65 2.88 15.38
C GLY A 201 -9.53 3.82 14.90
N SER A 202 -9.13 4.77 15.74
CA SER A 202 -8.02 5.69 15.45
C SER A 202 -6.66 4.98 15.41
N LEU A 203 -6.43 4.00 16.29
CA LEU A 203 -5.21 3.17 16.26
C LEU A 203 -5.14 2.33 14.98
N ILE A 204 -6.26 1.71 14.59
CA ILE A 204 -6.32 0.94 13.35
C ILE A 204 -6.07 1.83 12.13
N LYS A 205 -6.70 3.03 12.07
CA LYS A 205 -6.46 4.00 10.99
C LYS A 205 -5.01 4.45 10.93
N LYS A 206 -4.38 4.69 12.09
CA LYS A 206 -2.97 5.05 12.17
C LYS A 206 -2.07 3.90 11.68
N PHE A 207 -2.39 2.67 12.04
CA PHE A 207 -1.63 1.49 11.61
C PHE A 207 -1.61 1.32 10.09
N PHE A 208 -2.73 1.59 9.41
CA PHE A 208 -2.85 1.54 7.95
C PHE A 208 -2.67 2.90 7.27
N ASN A 209 -2.06 3.89 7.95
CA ASN A 209 -1.81 5.18 7.33
C ASN A 209 -0.84 5.02 6.14
N PRO A 210 -1.21 5.50 4.93
CA PRO A 210 -0.37 5.36 3.74
C PRO A 210 1.01 6.03 3.84
N ASP A 211 1.15 7.06 4.68
CA ASP A 211 2.42 7.76 4.86
C ASP A 211 3.43 6.97 5.72
N ASP A 212 2.94 6.05 6.55
CA ASP A 212 3.76 5.23 7.46
C ASP A 212 4.04 3.83 6.90
N ASN A 213 3.27 3.40 5.90
CA ASN A 213 3.41 2.09 5.28
C ASN A 213 4.33 2.13 4.06
N VAL A 214 5.00 1.02 3.80
CA VAL A 214 5.92 0.88 2.68
C VAL A 214 5.59 -0.36 1.83
N LEU A 215 5.93 -0.28 0.53
CA LEU A 215 5.86 -1.43 -0.39
C LEU A 215 6.71 -2.58 0.15
N GLY A 216 6.13 -3.78 0.19
CA GLY A 216 6.79 -4.96 0.74
C GLY A 216 7.07 -4.85 2.24
N GLY A 217 6.30 -4.03 2.95
CA GLY A 217 6.46 -3.81 4.39
C GLY A 217 6.06 -5.01 5.23
N ASN A 218 6.49 -4.99 6.48
CA ASN A 218 6.11 -5.97 7.47
C ASN A 218 4.96 -5.42 8.33
N LEU A 219 3.80 -6.04 8.23
CA LEU A 219 2.63 -5.75 9.05
C LEU A 219 2.76 -6.45 10.41
N LYS A 220 3.04 -5.67 11.44
CA LYS A 220 3.18 -6.19 12.82
C LYS A 220 1.87 -6.09 13.58
N LEU A 221 0.97 -7.04 13.35
CA LEU A 221 -0.35 -7.07 13.99
C LEU A 221 -0.25 -7.25 15.51
N ILE A 222 0.79 -7.92 15.99
CA ILE A 222 1.05 -8.05 17.44
C ILE A 222 1.26 -6.67 18.08
N ASN A 223 1.94 -5.75 17.40
CA ASN A 223 2.12 -4.40 17.91
C ASN A 223 0.79 -3.65 17.99
N LEU A 224 -0.04 -3.76 16.95
CA LEU A 224 -1.38 -3.17 16.97
C LEU A 224 -2.25 -3.74 18.10
N ALA A 225 -2.21 -5.06 18.31
CA ALA A 225 -2.93 -5.71 19.40
C ALA A 225 -2.47 -5.18 20.77
N ASN A 226 -1.16 -5.05 20.97
CA ASN A 226 -0.57 -4.50 22.19
C ASN A 226 -0.94 -3.02 22.39
N ASP A 227 -0.93 -2.21 21.34
CA ASP A 227 -1.35 -0.81 21.39
C ASP A 227 -2.82 -0.68 21.81
N ILE A 228 -3.69 -1.54 21.29
CA ILE A 228 -5.11 -1.56 21.70
C ILE A 228 -5.24 -2.03 23.13
N LEU A 229 -4.54 -3.08 23.57
CA LEU A 229 -4.56 -3.57 24.94
C LEU A 229 -3.99 -2.57 25.95
N SER A 230 -3.10 -1.68 25.51
CA SER A 230 -2.55 -0.61 26.34
C SER A 230 -3.54 0.55 26.62
N LEU A 231 -4.67 0.58 25.92
CA LEU A 231 -5.71 1.56 26.18
C LEU A 231 -6.33 1.34 27.56
N GLU A 232 -6.45 2.42 28.32
CA GLU A 232 -7.03 2.39 29.67
C GLU A 232 -8.42 1.77 29.63
N GLY A 233 -8.60 0.69 30.40
CA GLY A 233 -9.87 0.01 30.59
C GLY A 233 -10.18 -1.08 29.60
N ILE A 234 -9.26 -1.50 28.76
CA ILE A 234 -9.38 -2.69 27.93
C ILE A 234 -8.61 -3.84 28.59
N LYS A 235 -9.32 -4.92 28.87
CA LYS A 235 -8.76 -6.13 29.51
C LYS A 235 -8.35 -7.19 28.47
N ARG A 236 -9.18 -7.34 27.44
CA ARG A 236 -9.01 -8.38 26.41
C ARG A 236 -9.56 -7.92 25.08
N ILE A 237 -8.96 -8.38 24.02
CA ILE A 237 -9.44 -8.22 22.64
C ILE A 237 -9.51 -9.58 21.96
N GLU A 238 -10.49 -9.74 21.10
CA GLU A 238 -10.65 -10.92 20.26
C GLU A 238 -11.38 -10.55 18.97
N THR A 239 -11.00 -11.16 17.86
CA THR A 239 -11.77 -11.06 16.62
C THR A 239 -12.65 -12.29 16.52
N ARG A 240 -13.95 -12.09 16.27
CA ARG A 240 -14.95 -13.16 16.24
C ARG A 240 -15.82 -13.06 14.99
N ASN A 241 -16.14 -14.20 14.42
CA ASN A 241 -17.23 -14.33 13.46
C ASN A 241 -18.56 -14.38 14.21
N GLU A 242 -19.47 -13.46 13.95
CA GLU A 242 -20.75 -13.36 14.66
C GLU A 242 -21.72 -14.51 14.35
N THR A 243 -21.65 -15.07 13.15
CA THR A 243 -22.56 -16.15 12.73
C THR A 243 -22.10 -17.52 13.21
N THR A 244 -20.82 -17.83 13.08
CA THR A 244 -20.28 -19.12 13.49
C THR A 244 -19.86 -19.15 14.95
N GLY A 245 -19.65 -17.99 15.58
CA GLY A 245 -19.08 -17.85 16.92
C GLY A 245 -17.60 -18.17 16.99
N GLU A 246 -16.94 -18.41 15.87
CA GLU A 246 -15.52 -18.73 15.80
C GLU A 246 -14.67 -17.52 16.26
N ILE A 247 -13.74 -17.79 17.18
CA ILE A 247 -12.77 -16.79 17.66
C ILE A 247 -11.45 -17.03 16.95
N PHE A 248 -10.95 -15.99 16.27
CA PHE A 248 -9.67 -16.04 15.60
C PHE A 248 -8.52 -15.78 16.58
N THR A 249 -7.47 -16.56 16.44
CA THR A 249 -6.25 -16.43 17.26
C THR A 249 -5.52 -15.13 16.93
N GLY A 250 -4.79 -14.55 17.90
CA GLY A 250 -3.98 -13.35 17.71
C GLY A 250 -4.62 -12.05 18.16
N GLY A 251 -5.87 -12.08 18.63
CA GLY A 251 -6.58 -10.92 19.19
C GLY A 251 -7.15 -9.99 18.11
N VAL A 252 -6.33 -9.46 17.22
CA VAL A 252 -6.75 -8.64 16.08
C VAL A 252 -6.51 -9.40 14.79
N SER A 253 -7.55 -9.61 14.01
CA SER A 253 -7.48 -10.28 12.71
C SER A 253 -8.14 -9.42 11.66
N PHE A 254 -7.53 -9.37 10.49
CA PHE A 254 -8.06 -8.68 9.32
C PHE A 254 -8.27 -9.66 8.19
N LEU A 255 -9.25 -9.37 7.37
CA LEU A 255 -9.32 -9.98 6.08
C LEU A 255 -8.55 -9.13 5.08
N SER A 256 -7.62 -9.73 4.38
CA SER A 256 -6.92 -9.09 3.27
C SER A 256 -7.40 -9.64 1.94
N PHE A 257 -7.54 -8.79 0.94
CA PHE A 257 -7.92 -9.16 -0.41
C PHE A 257 -7.41 -8.14 -1.42
N ASN A 258 -7.31 -8.57 -2.67
CA ASN A 258 -7.05 -7.66 -3.76
C ASN A 258 -8.37 -7.18 -4.35
N PRO A 259 -8.72 -5.87 -4.26
CA PRO A 259 -10.00 -5.37 -4.76
C PRO A 259 -10.20 -5.54 -6.28
N GLN A 260 -9.14 -5.72 -7.04
CA GLN A 260 -9.22 -5.98 -8.47
C GLN A 260 -9.56 -7.45 -8.77
N TYR A 261 -9.20 -8.36 -7.87
CA TYR A 261 -9.38 -9.81 -8.00
C TYR A 261 -9.84 -10.41 -6.66
N PRO A 262 -11.00 -9.96 -6.12
CA PRO A 262 -11.38 -10.27 -4.74
C PRO A 262 -11.60 -11.76 -4.50
N GLU A 263 -12.04 -12.50 -5.50
CA GLU A 263 -12.31 -13.94 -5.38
C GLU A 263 -11.04 -14.81 -5.36
N SER A 264 -9.93 -14.26 -5.85
CA SER A 264 -8.70 -15.04 -6.10
C SER A 264 -7.60 -14.85 -5.06
N ASP A 265 -7.66 -13.78 -4.26
CA ASP A 265 -6.57 -13.41 -3.33
C ASP A 265 -7.14 -12.95 -1.97
N ILE A 266 -7.87 -13.87 -1.33
CA ILE A 266 -8.46 -13.61 -0.02
C ILE A 266 -7.70 -14.38 1.04
N GLU A 267 -7.38 -13.70 2.12
CA GLU A 267 -6.66 -14.29 3.22
C GLU A 267 -7.06 -13.67 4.55
N LEU A 268 -7.26 -14.52 5.56
CA LEU A 268 -7.37 -14.08 6.94
C LEU A 268 -5.97 -13.85 7.51
N VAL A 269 -5.66 -12.61 7.87
CA VAL A 269 -4.37 -12.23 8.46
C VAL A 269 -4.56 -11.98 9.95
N ASN A 270 -4.07 -12.92 10.75
CA ASN A 270 -4.15 -12.93 12.22
C ASN A 270 -2.78 -12.94 12.92
N GLN A 271 -1.71 -12.87 12.14
CA GLN A 271 -0.32 -12.87 12.61
C GLN A 271 0.48 -11.82 11.86
N ASP A 272 1.69 -11.53 12.35
CA ASP A 272 2.63 -10.68 11.64
C ASP A 272 2.90 -11.24 10.24
N LYS A 273 2.82 -10.38 9.25
CA LYS A 273 2.96 -10.77 7.85
C LYS A 273 3.89 -9.82 7.10
N THR A 274 4.87 -10.38 6.43
CA THR A 274 5.68 -9.65 5.44
C THR A 274 5.00 -9.71 4.08
N LEU A 275 4.74 -8.55 3.50
CA LEU A 275 4.14 -8.46 2.19
C LEU A 275 5.21 -8.61 1.10
N PRO A 276 4.88 -9.19 -0.07
CA PRO A 276 5.72 -9.14 -1.25
C PRO A 276 6.04 -7.69 -1.64
N PHE A 277 7.19 -7.47 -2.28
CA PHE A 277 7.70 -6.13 -2.58
C PHE A 277 6.76 -5.25 -3.41
N PHE A 278 5.84 -5.84 -4.12
CA PHE A 278 4.87 -5.16 -5.00
C PHE A 278 3.50 -4.92 -4.35
N LYS A 279 3.25 -5.46 -3.15
CA LYS A 279 1.99 -5.28 -2.42
C LYS A 279 2.09 -4.10 -1.46
N PHE A 280 1.05 -3.27 -1.45
CA PHE A 280 0.90 -2.14 -0.54
C PHE A 280 -0.39 -2.24 0.27
N PRO A 281 -0.33 -2.24 1.62
CA PRO A 281 -1.50 -2.38 2.47
C PRO A 281 -2.26 -1.07 2.64
N TYR A 282 -3.58 -1.13 2.67
CA TYR A 282 -4.43 -0.01 3.03
C TYR A 282 -5.72 -0.46 3.71
N LEU A 283 -6.36 0.44 4.47
CA LEU A 283 -7.61 0.17 5.15
C LEU A 283 -8.79 0.39 4.19
N TYR A 284 -9.57 -0.67 3.94
CA TYR A 284 -10.67 -0.66 2.96
C TYR A 284 -11.86 0.18 3.39
N SER A 285 -12.21 0.15 4.68
CA SER A 285 -13.37 0.85 5.24
C SER A 285 -12.96 1.76 6.41
N PRO A 286 -12.25 2.86 6.15
CA PRO A 286 -11.73 3.71 7.22
C PRO A 286 -12.84 4.48 7.97
N LEU A 287 -13.98 4.78 7.34
CA LEU A 287 -15.08 5.51 8.00
C LEU A 287 -15.88 4.59 8.91
N SER A 288 -16.22 3.39 8.42
CA SER A 288 -17.05 2.42 9.15
C SER A 288 -16.27 1.48 10.08
N VAL A 289 -14.94 1.66 10.21
CA VAL A 289 -14.13 0.78 11.08
C VAL A 289 -14.64 0.73 12.53
N ALA A 290 -15.15 1.84 13.06
CA ALA A 290 -15.71 1.90 14.41
C ALA A 290 -16.97 1.05 14.58
N ASP A 291 -17.76 0.87 13.51
CA ASP A 291 -18.99 0.07 13.55
C ASP A 291 -18.68 -1.44 13.64
N ARG A 292 -17.47 -1.82 13.25
CA ARG A 292 -16.96 -3.20 13.33
C ARG A 292 -16.29 -3.52 14.67
N ILE A 293 -16.33 -2.58 15.62
CA ILE A 293 -15.78 -2.76 16.97
C ILE A 293 -16.94 -2.87 17.95
N VAL A 294 -16.96 -3.94 18.72
CA VAL A 294 -17.96 -4.21 19.75
C VAL A 294 -17.29 -4.10 21.12
N ILE A 295 -17.81 -3.25 22.00
CA ILE A 295 -17.33 -3.15 23.38
C ILE A 295 -18.31 -3.88 24.29
N THR A 296 -17.82 -4.94 24.95
CA THR A 296 -18.57 -5.70 25.95
C THR A 296 -18.03 -5.39 27.33
N ASP A 297 -18.90 -5.45 28.33
CA ASP A 297 -18.50 -5.41 29.73
C ASP A 297 -18.16 -6.84 30.20
N GLU A 298 -17.26 -6.94 31.17
CA GLU A 298 -16.87 -8.20 31.78
C GLU A 298 -18.02 -8.84 32.56
#